data_c13bac39f538dd72b19b731efbe130ab
#
_entry.id   c13bac39f538dd72b19b731efbe130ab
#
_cell.length_a   1.000
_cell.length_b   1.000
_cell.length_c   1.000
_cell.angle_alpha   90.00
_cell.angle_beta   90.00
_cell.angle_gamma   90.00
#
_symmetry.space_group_name_H-M   'P 1'
#
loop_
_entity.id
_entity.type
_entity.pdbx_description
1 polymer ?
#
loop_
_entity_poly.entity_id
_entity_poly.type
_entity_poly.pdbx_seq_one_letter_code
_entity_poly.pdbx_strand_id
1 'polypeptide(L)'
;MIYKGTRDYGPAEMFCREHIERTVKDCFTTYGGACLDTPVFERKDVLTDKYGEDAKLIFDLQDQGGEQLALRYDHTVPLARYLAMLGGTTTQHKLWQIGKVYRRDNPVMSKGRMREFMQAVKSPFVISVSMRPSELWI
;
A
#
# COMPACT_ATOMS: atom_id res chain seq x y z
N MET A 1 -16.80 19.29 -8.46
CA MET A 1 -15.57 19.77 -7.77
C MET A 1 -14.90 18.55 -7.14
N ILE A 2 -13.62 18.33 -7.38
CA ILE A 2 -12.86 17.19 -6.83
C ILE A 2 -12.13 17.60 -5.55
N TYR A 3 -11.82 16.62 -4.70
CA TYR A 3 -11.12 16.87 -3.45
C TYR A 3 -9.67 17.32 -3.68
N LYS A 4 -9.20 18.27 -2.87
CA LYS A 4 -7.82 18.80 -2.95
C LYS A 4 -6.79 17.67 -2.75
N GLY A 5 -5.87 17.53 -3.69
CA GLY A 5 -4.85 16.47 -3.67
C GLY A 5 -5.30 15.17 -4.36
N THR A 6 -6.43 15.20 -5.05
CA THR A 6 -6.86 14.14 -5.97
C THR A 6 -7.04 14.72 -7.36
N ARG A 7 -7.13 13.89 -8.37
CA ARG A 7 -7.46 14.31 -9.74
C ARG A 7 -8.14 13.20 -10.53
N ASP A 8 -8.93 13.60 -11.50
CA ASP A 8 -9.43 12.71 -12.53
C ASP A 8 -8.36 12.50 -13.60
N TYR A 9 -8.37 11.32 -14.21
CA TYR A 9 -7.52 10.96 -15.34
C TYR A 9 -8.40 10.62 -16.52
N GLY A 10 -8.29 11.41 -17.59
CA GLY A 10 -9.05 11.16 -18.82
C GLY A 10 -8.52 9.96 -19.61
N PRO A 11 -9.24 9.53 -20.68
CA PRO A 11 -8.88 8.33 -21.43
C PRO A 11 -7.45 8.33 -21.99
N ALA A 12 -6.97 9.46 -22.48
CA ALA A 12 -5.61 9.56 -23.00
C ALA A 12 -4.54 9.38 -21.92
N GLU A 13 -4.76 9.96 -20.73
CA GLU A 13 -3.87 9.78 -19.59
C GLU A 13 -3.94 8.36 -19.04
N MET A 14 -5.13 7.74 -19.03
CA MET A 14 -5.31 6.36 -18.61
C MET A 14 -4.57 5.40 -19.54
N PHE A 15 -4.55 5.62 -20.84
CA PHE A 15 -3.76 4.83 -21.76
C PHE A 15 -2.27 4.79 -21.37
N CYS A 16 -1.69 5.94 -21.05
CA CYS A 16 -0.29 6.04 -20.58
C CYS A 16 -0.09 5.33 -19.22
N ARG A 17 -1.03 5.53 -18.30
CA ARG A 17 -0.96 4.91 -16.97
C ARG A 17 -1.04 3.39 -17.04
N GLU A 18 -1.94 2.85 -17.83
CA GLU A 18 -2.08 1.40 -18.04
C GLU A 18 -0.83 0.80 -18.68
N HIS A 19 -0.20 1.52 -19.62
CA HIS A 19 1.06 1.08 -20.21
C HIS A 19 2.18 0.99 -19.16
N ILE A 20 2.34 2.02 -18.32
CA ILE A 20 3.32 2.03 -17.22
C ILE A 20 3.02 0.87 -16.25
N GLU A 21 1.76 0.73 -15.83
CA GLU A 21 1.36 -0.31 -14.89
C GLU A 21 1.63 -1.72 -15.44
N ARG A 22 1.32 -1.95 -16.71
CA ARG A 22 1.61 -3.23 -17.39
C ARG A 22 3.11 -3.50 -17.41
N THR A 23 3.92 -2.53 -17.79
CA THR A 23 5.38 -2.65 -17.82
C THR A 23 5.95 -3.04 -16.45
N VAL A 24 5.46 -2.41 -15.37
CA VAL A 24 5.88 -2.73 -14.01
C VAL A 24 5.45 -4.14 -13.59
N LYS A 25 4.21 -4.54 -13.91
CA LYS A 25 3.69 -5.89 -13.66
C LYS A 25 4.52 -6.96 -14.38
N ASP A 26 4.82 -6.74 -15.65
CA ASP A 26 5.64 -7.66 -16.45
C ASP A 26 7.03 -7.82 -15.85
N CYS A 27 7.64 -6.71 -15.43
CA CYS A 27 8.92 -6.73 -14.74
C CYS A 27 8.86 -7.56 -13.45
N PHE A 28 7.88 -7.31 -12.58
CA PHE A 28 7.74 -8.04 -11.31
C PHE A 28 7.51 -9.53 -11.52
N THR A 29 6.71 -9.89 -12.52
CA THR A 29 6.41 -11.29 -12.88
C THR A 29 7.65 -11.98 -13.45
N THR A 30 8.42 -11.30 -14.31
CA THR A 30 9.67 -11.82 -14.86
C THR A 30 10.67 -12.22 -13.78
N TYR A 31 10.72 -11.47 -12.69
CA TYR A 31 11.56 -11.79 -11.52
C TYR A 31 10.88 -12.73 -10.50
N GLY A 32 9.85 -13.44 -10.93
CA GLY A 32 9.19 -14.49 -10.14
C GLY A 32 8.28 -13.96 -9.03
N GLY A 33 7.82 -12.72 -9.14
CA GLY A 33 6.86 -12.15 -8.18
C GLY A 33 5.44 -12.62 -8.45
N ALA A 34 4.70 -12.99 -7.40
CA ALA A 34 3.27 -13.27 -7.45
C ALA A 34 2.48 -12.02 -7.03
N CYS A 35 1.33 -11.82 -7.70
CA CYS A 35 0.47 -10.68 -7.41
C CYS A 35 -0.27 -10.88 -6.08
N LEU A 36 -0.31 -9.83 -5.28
CA LEU A 36 -1.13 -9.70 -4.08
C LEU A 36 -2.06 -8.50 -4.23
N ASP A 37 -3.26 -8.61 -3.73
CA ASP A 37 -4.13 -7.47 -3.48
C ASP A 37 -4.65 -7.51 -2.04
N THR A 38 -4.65 -6.36 -1.38
CA THR A 38 -5.11 -6.19 -0.01
C THR A 38 -6.20 -5.12 0.03
N PRO A 39 -7.11 -5.16 1.00
CA PRO A 39 -8.16 -4.15 1.12
C PRO A 39 -7.61 -2.73 1.21
N VAL A 40 -8.36 -1.78 0.63
CA VAL A 40 -8.08 -0.34 0.78
C VAL A 40 -8.23 0.09 2.24
N PHE A 41 -9.19 -0.51 2.94
CA PHE A 41 -9.43 -0.29 4.36
C PHE A 41 -8.52 -1.18 5.20
N GLU A 42 -7.93 -0.60 6.22
CA GLU A 42 -7.21 -1.32 7.26
C GLU A 42 -7.76 -0.92 8.63
N ARG A 43 -7.60 -1.77 9.61
CA ARG A 43 -7.91 -1.42 10.99
C ARG A 43 -6.96 -0.31 11.45
N LYS A 44 -7.51 0.70 12.09
CA LYS A 44 -6.76 1.88 12.53
C LYS A 44 -5.62 1.51 13.49
N ASP A 45 -5.87 0.60 14.44
CA ASP A 45 -4.88 0.14 15.41
C ASP A 45 -3.66 -0.51 14.72
N VAL A 46 -3.91 -1.33 13.69
CA VAL A 46 -2.84 -1.98 12.91
C VAL A 46 -1.93 -0.96 12.21
N LEU A 47 -2.52 0.12 11.69
CA LEU A 47 -1.76 1.16 11.00
C LEU A 47 -1.03 2.08 11.97
N THR A 48 -1.74 2.64 12.96
CA THR A 48 -1.17 3.70 13.83
C THR A 48 0.00 3.21 14.67
N ASP A 49 -0.02 1.96 15.11
CA ASP A 49 1.06 1.37 15.91
C ASP A 49 2.38 1.22 15.13
N LYS A 50 2.32 1.29 13.80
CA LYS A 50 3.48 1.03 12.94
C LYS A 50 4.13 2.28 12.34
N TYR A 51 3.39 3.38 12.23
CA TYR A 51 3.89 4.58 11.53
C TYR A 51 4.42 5.68 12.45
N GLY A 52 4.37 5.53 13.78
CA GLY A 52 4.92 6.52 14.70
C GLY A 52 4.45 7.96 14.39
N GLU A 53 5.38 8.85 14.09
CA GLU A 53 5.10 10.25 13.73
C GLU A 53 4.21 10.40 12.47
N ASP A 54 4.32 9.49 11.52
CA ASP A 54 3.54 9.52 10.28
C ASP A 54 2.09 9.07 10.49
N ALA A 55 1.74 8.53 11.65
CA ALA A 55 0.37 8.16 12.00
C ALA A 55 -0.63 9.33 11.82
N LYS A 56 -0.17 10.57 12.04
CA LYS A 56 -0.95 11.80 11.78
C LYS A 56 -1.32 12.02 10.32
N LEU A 57 -0.62 11.36 9.39
CA LEU A 57 -0.87 11.45 7.94
C LEU A 57 -1.84 10.39 7.44
N ILE A 58 -2.37 9.53 8.30
CA ILE A 58 -3.35 8.52 7.97
C ILE A 58 -4.75 9.16 7.88
N PHE A 59 -5.50 8.79 6.85
CA PHE A 59 -6.91 9.12 6.74
C PHE A 59 -7.75 8.17 7.59
N ASP A 60 -8.30 8.69 8.68
CA ASP A 60 -9.28 7.97 9.49
C ASP A 60 -10.65 8.01 8.83
N LEU A 61 -11.37 6.91 8.92
CA LEU A 61 -12.77 6.84 8.53
C LEU A 61 -13.65 7.03 9.76
N GLN A 62 -14.80 7.66 9.54
CA GLN A 62 -15.82 7.75 10.58
C GLN A 62 -16.35 6.35 10.91
N ASP A 63 -16.52 6.05 12.20
CA ASP A 63 -17.05 4.77 12.65
C ASP A 63 -18.41 4.47 12.01
N GLN A 64 -18.52 3.30 11.42
CA GLN A 64 -19.70 2.83 10.69
C GLN A 64 -20.22 1.48 11.23
N GLY A 65 -19.78 1.05 12.38
CA GLY A 65 -20.23 -0.24 12.90
C GLY A 65 -19.33 -0.89 13.96
N GLY A 66 -18.58 -0.08 14.70
CA GLY A 66 -17.81 -0.53 15.88
C GLY A 66 -16.34 -0.84 15.63
N GLU A 67 -15.89 -1.01 14.40
CA GLU A 67 -14.46 -1.09 14.08
C GLU A 67 -13.94 0.26 13.56
N GLN A 68 -12.87 0.74 14.17
CA GLN A 68 -12.20 1.93 13.66
C GLN A 68 -11.32 1.57 12.47
N LEU A 69 -11.69 2.11 11.33
CA LEU A 69 -11.03 1.88 10.05
C LEU A 69 -10.23 3.12 9.60
N ALA A 70 -9.24 2.88 8.78
CA ALA A 70 -8.46 3.92 8.12
C ALA A 70 -8.14 3.51 6.68
N LEU A 71 -7.81 4.48 5.83
CA LEU A 71 -7.30 4.19 4.49
C LEU A 71 -5.82 3.81 4.57
N ARG A 72 -5.41 2.81 3.80
CA ARG A 72 -4.00 2.39 3.74
C ARG A 72 -3.10 3.56 3.33
N TYR A 73 -2.02 3.71 4.07
CA TYR A 73 -1.01 4.75 3.84
C TYR A 73 0.02 4.33 2.78
N ASP A 74 0.32 3.03 2.74
CA ASP A 74 1.18 2.35 1.78
C ASP A 74 0.77 0.88 1.64
N HIS A 75 1.58 0.08 0.97
CA HIS A 75 1.37 -1.37 0.84
C HIS A 75 2.22 -2.21 1.80
N THR A 76 3.13 -1.61 2.54
CA THR A 76 4.09 -2.34 3.40
C THR A 76 3.41 -2.96 4.61
N VAL A 77 2.61 -2.18 5.34
CA VAL A 77 1.88 -2.70 6.51
C VAL A 77 0.82 -3.73 6.13
N PRO A 78 -0.02 -3.51 5.10
CA PRO A 78 -0.92 -4.54 4.60
C PRO A 78 -0.22 -5.84 4.20
N LEU A 79 0.92 -5.75 3.53
CA LEU A 79 1.72 -6.93 3.16
C LEU A 79 2.24 -7.66 4.40
N ALA A 80 2.80 -6.94 5.38
CA ALA A 80 3.29 -7.52 6.62
C ALA A 80 2.16 -8.22 7.40
N ARG A 81 0.98 -7.59 7.48
CA ARG A 81 -0.21 -8.20 8.08
C ARG A 81 -0.62 -9.48 7.36
N TYR A 82 -0.67 -9.46 6.03
CA TYR A 82 -1.01 -10.65 5.23
C TYR A 82 -0.03 -11.80 5.49
N LEU A 83 1.27 -11.53 5.48
CA LEU A 83 2.29 -12.54 5.74
C LEU A 83 2.20 -13.08 7.18
N ALA A 84 1.93 -12.23 8.16
CA ALA A 84 1.72 -12.64 9.54
C ALA A 84 0.48 -13.57 9.70
N MET A 85 -0.58 -13.32 8.93
CA MET A 85 -1.79 -14.16 8.94
C MET A 85 -1.59 -15.50 8.25
N LEU A 86 -0.71 -15.60 7.29
CA LEU A 86 -0.41 -16.88 6.63
C LEU A 86 0.19 -17.90 7.60
N GLY A 87 0.83 -17.45 8.64
CA GLY A 87 1.39 -18.24 9.74
C GLY A 87 2.15 -19.46 9.22
N GLY A 88 3.40 -19.59 9.45
CA GLY A 88 4.00 -20.83 9.04
C GLY A 88 5.48 -20.78 8.67
N THR A 89 6.00 -21.93 8.51
CA THR A 89 7.38 -22.30 8.16
C THR A 89 7.91 -21.52 6.95
N THR A 90 9.17 -21.21 7.01
CA THR A 90 10.03 -20.54 6.03
C THR A 90 9.59 -20.74 4.58
N THR A 91 8.80 -19.83 4.07
CA THR A 91 8.45 -19.77 2.66
C THR A 91 9.01 -18.48 2.08
N GLN A 92 9.73 -18.59 0.99
CA GLN A 92 10.17 -17.42 0.23
C GLN A 92 8.96 -16.84 -0.50
N HIS A 93 8.46 -15.72 0.00
CA HIS A 93 7.38 -15.01 -0.67
C HIS A 93 7.95 -13.86 -1.50
N LYS A 94 7.90 -14.02 -2.80
CA LYS A 94 8.11 -12.92 -3.74
C LYS A 94 6.75 -12.38 -4.13
N LEU A 95 6.26 -11.39 -3.40
CA LEU A 95 4.96 -10.79 -3.64
C LEU A 95 5.12 -9.36 -4.18
N TRP A 96 4.17 -8.95 -5.01
CA TRP A 96 4.06 -7.56 -5.44
C TRP A 96 2.61 -7.10 -5.42
N GLN A 97 2.44 -5.81 -5.23
CA GLN A 97 1.13 -5.17 -5.24
C GLN A 97 1.24 -3.81 -5.92
N ILE A 98 0.25 -3.46 -6.72
CA ILE A 98 0.08 -2.14 -7.32
C ILE A 98 -1.33 -1.68 -6.98
N GLY A 99 -1.46 -0.50 -6.41
CA GLY A 99 -2.75 0.05 -6.05
C GLY A 99 -2.66 1.47 -5.52
N LYS A 100 -3.81 2.06 -5.28
CA LYS A 100 -3.91 3.40 -4.71
C LYS A 100 -3.59 3.38 -3.22
N VAL A 101 -2.87 4.40 -2.78
CA VAL A 101 -2.58 4.69 -1.37
C VAL A 101 -2.99 6.13 -1.04
N TYR A 102 -3.13 6.44 0.24
CA TYR A 102 -3.78 7.66 0.70
C TYR A 102 -2.99 8.30 1.82
N ARG A 103 -2.62 9.58 1.64
CA ARG A 103 -1.87 10.33 2.64
C ARG A 103 -2.48 11.72 2.86
N ARG A 104 -2.68 12.10 4.12
CA ARG A 104 -3.25 13.41 4.51
C ARG A 104 -2.25 14.57 4.35
N ASP A 105 -1.07 14.31 3.86
CA ASP A 105 -0.04 15.32 3.67
C ASP A 105 -0.55 16.51 2.82
N ASN A 106 0.11 17.65 2.97
CA ASN A 106 -0.21 18.82 2.16
C ASN A 106 0.13 18.54 0.70
N PRO A 107 -0.86 18.57 -0.19
CA PRO A 107 -0.62 18.27 -1.59
C PRO A 107 0.15 19.41 -2.26
N VAL A 108 1.14 19.07 -3.06
CA VAL A 108 1.89 19.98 -3.92
C VAL A 108 1.78 19.46 -5.34
N MET A 109 0.72 19.89 -6.03
CA MET A 109 0.36 19.40 -7.37
C MET A 109 1.50 19.58 -8.38
N SER A 110 2.21 20.72 -8.32
CA SER A 110 3.34 21.01 -9.21
C SER A 110 4.55 20.07 -9.00
N LYS A 111 4.64 19.40 -7.86
CA LYS A 111 5.69 18.43 -7.54
C LYS A 111 5.18 16.98 -7.56
N GLY A 112 3.96 16.74 -8.05
CA GLY A 112 3.35 15.42 -8.09
C GLY A 112 2.98 14.84 -6.71
N ARG A 113 3.02 15.64 -5.64
CA ARG A 113 2.61 15.19 -4.31
C ARG A 113 1.10 15.26 -4.17
N MET A 114 0.47 14.11 -4.18
CA MET A 114 -0.97 13.92 -4.14
C MET A 114 -1.39 13.27 -2.83
N ARG A 115 -2.69 13.36 -2.49
CA ARG A 115 -3.31 12.64 -1.37
C ARG A 115 -3.79 11.24 -1.74
N GLU A 116 -4.11 11.03 -3.01
CA GLU A 116 -4.37 9.72 -3.60
C GLU A 116 -3.41 9.51 -4.76
N PHE A 117 -2.66 8.42 -4.77
CA PHE A 117 -1.74 8.09 -5.86
C PHE A 117 -1.49 6.58 -5.95
N MET A 118 -1.00 6.12 -7.08
CA MET A 118 -0.60 4.73 -7.28
C MET A 118 0.76 4.46 -6.68
N GLN A 119 0.88 3.36 -5.96
CA GLN A 119 2.15 2.83 -5.46
C GLN A 119 2.35 1.42 -5.96
N ALA A 120 3.55 1.11 -6.39
CA ALA A 120 3.99 -0.25 -6.73
C ALA A 120 5.01 -0.69 -5.69
N VAL A 121 4.76 -1.84 -5.08
CA VAL A 121 5.66 -2.45 -4.09
C VAL A 121 5.93 -3.89 -4.50
N LYS A 122 7.19 -4.29 -4.38
CA LYS A 122 7.62 -5.68 -4.50
C LYS A 122 8.39 -6.07 -3.24
N SER A 123 7.99 -7.17 -2.63
CA SER A 123 8.74 -7.75 -1.52
C SER A 123 9.94 -8.53 -2.07
N PRO A 124 11.17 -8.14 -1.76
CA PRO A 124 12.36 -8.91 -2.11
C PRO A 124 12.69 -9.98 -1.05
N PHE A 125 11.92 -10.04 0.05
CA PHE A 125 12.38 -10.69 1.27
C PHE A 125 12.08 -12.18 1.31
N VAL A 126 13.12 -12.94 1.62
CA VAL A 126 13.04 -14.21 2.32
C VAL A 126 12.64 -13.87 3.75
N ILE A 127 11.37 -14.00 4.09
CA ILE A 127 10.93 -13.87 5.48
C ILE A 127 11.22 -15.21 6.14
N SER A 128 12.26 -15.26 6.93
CA SER A 128 12.46 -16.33 7.91
C SER A 128 11.42 -16.13 9.01
N VAL A 129 10.62 -17.15 9.27
CA VAL A 129 9.51 -17.12 10.24
C VAL A 129 9.95 -16.89 11.69
N SER A 130 11.24 -16.79 11.96
CA SER A 130 11.77 -16.44 13.28
C SER A 130 11.68 -14.94 13.59
N MET A 131 11.33 -14.08 12.61
CA MET A 131 11.20 -12.64 12.84
C MET A 131 9.81 -12.30 13.38
N ARG A 132 9.78 -11.69 14.55
CA ARG A 132 8.56 -11.08 15.08
C ARG A 132 8.12 -9.95 14.16
N PRO A 133 6.80 -9.65 14.06
CA PRO A 133 6.31 -8.52 13.25
C PRO A 133 7.00 -7.18 13.52
N SER A 134 7.58 -7.01 14.72
CA SER A 134 8.34 -5.82 15.12
C SER A 134 9.75 -5.71 14.49
N GLU A 135 10.24 -6.77 13.84
CA GLU A 135 11.59 -6.83 13.26
C GLU A 135 11.59 -6.69 11.72
N LEU A 136 10.41 -6.50 11.14
CA LEU A 136 10.22 -6.36 9.69
C LEU A 136 10.55 -4.97 9.11
N TRP A 137 11.25 -4.13 9.90
CA TRP A 137 11.61 -2.79 9.50
C TRP A 137 13.10 -2.67 9.19
N ILE A 138 13.45 -2.95 7.95
CA ILE A 138 14.69 -2.45 7.34
C ILE A 138 14.33 -1.94 5.95
#